data_16abd5742a70e0c58ffaf61bf5c6fb21
#
_entry.id   16abd5742a70e0c58ffaf61bf5c6fb21
#
_cell.length_a   1.000
_cell.length_b   1.000
_cell.length_c   1.000
_cell.angle_alpha   90.00
_cell.angle_beta   90.00
_cell.angle_gamma   90.00
#
_symmetry.space_group_name_H-M   'P 1'
#
loop_
_entity.id
_entity.type
_entity.pdbx_description
1 polymer ?
#
loop_
_entity_poly.entity_id
_entity_poly.type
_entity_poly.pdbx_seq_one_letter_code
_entity_poly.pdbx_strand_id
1 'polypeptide(L)'
;FTLGAPLSFLDHHLRTGNSLIGFRGISQVIAPGSNAFGQFQHFMSFLDHINTRADASVDEVRHDRRDFDQSQTIIEPYRRRCNFRLAFRHFVNTTGVNEGALELRYQKGRGEANSDLNETEIGVLAAVEAAAATHRFFHWELEFPEAFYAESGRRDNAGFDAVVGNPPWERMKLQD
;
A
#
# COMPACT_ATOMS: atom_id res chain seq x y z
N PHE A 1 -26.35 8.59 17.17
CA PHE A 1 -25.34 7.83 17.92
C PHE A 1 -26.07 6.87 18.86
N THR A 2 -26.06 5.58 18.57
CA THR A 2 -26.56 4.56 19.49
C THR A 2 -25.47 4.33 20.51
N LEU A 3 -25.73 4.64 21.79
CA LEU A 3 -24.80 4.37 22.90
C LEU A 3 -24.52 2.86 22.93
N GLY A 4 -23.26 2.44 22.67
CA GLY A 4 -22.85 1.05 22.69
C GLY A 4 -22.62 0.41 21.32
N ALA A 5 -22.79 1.13 20.21
CA ALA A 5 -22.34 0.63 18.91
C ALA A 5 -20.80 0.60 18.89
N PRO A 6 -20.19 -0.51 18.45
CA PRO A 6 -18.73 -0.58 18.31
C PRO A 6 -18.27 0.45 17.30
N LEU A 7 -17.11 1.10 17.57
CA LEU A 7 -16.49 2.06 16.66
C LEU A 7 -15.73 1.34 15.52
N SER A 8 -16.30 0.28 14.99
CA SER A 8 -15.68 -0.58 13.97
C SER A 8 -15.36 0.15 12.68
N PHE A 9 -16.16 1.17 12.31
CA PHE A 9 -15.90 1.99 11.13
C PHE A 9 -14.53 2.71 11.20
N LEU A 10 -13.98 2.95 12.40
CA LEU A 10 -12.66 3.56 12.56
C LEU A 10 -11.54 2.57 12.27
N ASP A 11 -11.72 1.29 12.59
CA ASP A 11 -10.65 0.29 12.46
C ASP A 11 -10.18 0.16 10.99
N HIS A 12 -11.09 0.31 10.03
CA HIS A 12 -10.77 0.23 8.61
C HIS A 12 -10.11 1.50 8.06
N HIS A 13 -10.18 2.62 8.79
CA HIS A 13 -9.62 3.91 8.36
C HIS A 13 -8.37 4.30 9.16
N LEU A 14 -8.00 3.56 10.22
CA LEU A 14 -6.76 3.79 10.94
C LEU A 14 -5.61 3.05 10.28
N ARG A 15 -4.66 3.79 9.75
CA ARG A 15 -3.46 3.27 9.08
C ARG A 15 -2.20 3.78 9.75
N THR A 16 -1.15 2.98 9.73
CA THR A 16 0.13 3.34 10.33
C THR A 16 1.25 3.32 9.30
N GLY A 17 2.03 4.38 9.24
CA GLY A 17 3.16 4.49 8.32
C GLY A 17 3.70 5.92 8.28
N ASN A 18 4.75 6.12 7.51
CA ASN A 18 5.29 7.45 7.25
C ASN A 18 4.57 8.08 6.07
N SER A 19 3.59 8.92 6.34
CA SER A 19 2.74 9.57 5.34
C SER A 19 3.47 10.47 4.34
N LEU A 20 4.73 10.80 4.62
CA LEU A 20 5.58 11.61 3.73
C LEU A 20 6.38 10.76 2.74
N ILE A 21 6.51 9.44 2.98
CA ILE A 21 7.32 8.56 2.16
C ILE A 21 6.43 7.45 1.56
N GLY A 22 6.06 7.62 0.30
CA GLY A 22 5.21 6.67 -0.41
C GLY A 22 5.37 6.74 -1.92
N PHE A 23 4.97 5.67 -2.59
CA PHE A 23 4.94 5.61 -4.05
C PHE A 23 3.66 6.26 -4.56
N ARG A 24 3.77 7.10 -5.58
CA ARG A 24 2.65 7.77 -6.25
C ARG A 24 2.41 7.12 -7.61
N GLY A 25 1.14 7.04 -8.00
CA GLY A 25 0.76 6.53 -9.30
C GLY A 25 0.76 5.00 -9.38
N ILE A 26 -0.14 4.38 -8.62
CA ILE A 26 -0.29 2.92 -8.59
C ILE A 26 -0.59 2.34 -9.98
N SER A 27 -1.14 3.13 -10.90
CA SER A 27 -1.35 2.76 -12.30
C SER A 27 -0.05 2.41 -13.04
N GLN A 28 1.11 2.87 -12.57
CA GLN A 28 2.42 2.47 -13.08
C GLN A 28 2.83 1.06 -12.59
N VAL A 29 2.20 0.59 -11.52
CA VAL A 29 2.43 -0.72 -10.91
C VAL A 29 1.35 -1.71 -11.35
N ILE A 30 0.12 -1.25 -11.47
CA ILE A 30 -1.04 -2.01 -11.91
C ILE A 30 -1.47 -1.47 -13.26
N ALA A 31 -1.07 -2.15 -14.34
CA ALA A 31 -1.44 -1.72 -15.68
C ALA A 31 -2.97 -1.84 -15.88
N PRO A 32 -3.63 -0.78 -16.37
CA PRO A 32 -5.05 -0.87 -16.75
C PRO A 32 -5.29 -2.03 -17.71
N GLY A 33 -6.38 -2.78 -17.50
CA GLY A 33 -6.74 -3.94 -18.33
C GLY A 33 -5.96 -5.23 -18.05
N SER A 34 -5.02 -5.22 -17.11
CA SER A 34 -4.37 -6.46 -16.65
C SER A 34 -5.26 -7.24 -15.68
N ASN A 35 -4.99 -8.55 -15.50
CA ASN A 35 -5.64 -9.35 -14.45
C ASN A 35 -5.44 -8.73 -13.06
N ALA A 36 -4.29 -8.10 -12.84
CA ALA A 36 -3.99 -7.36 -11.63
C ALA A 36 -4.95 -6.18 -11.41
N PHE A 37 -5.31 -5.47 -12.47
CA PHE A 37 -6.30 -4.39 -12.39
C PHE A 37 -7.70 -4.92 -12.06
N GLY A 38 -8.10 -6.06 -12.63
CA GLY A 38 -9.35 -6.73 -12.28
C GLY A 38 -9.42 -7.15 -10.80
N GLN A 39 -8.34 -7.70 -10.26
CA GLN A 39 -8.23 -8.03 -8.83
C GLN A 39 -8.31 -6.77 -7.96
N PHE A 40 -7.67 -5.68 -8.38
CA PHE A 40 -7.75 -4.41 -7.68
C PHE A 40 -9.15 -3.79 -7.72
N GLN A 41 -9.85 -3.89 -8.86
CA GLN A 41 -11.26 -3.48 -8.96
C GLN A 41 -12.15 -4.31 -8.04
N HIS A 42 -11.96 -5.62 -8.00
CA HIS A 42 -12.70 -6.49 -7.08
C HIS A 42 -12.44 -6.11 -5.61
N PHE A 43 -11.21 -5.78 -5.27
CA PHE A 43 -10.87 -5.25 -3.96
C PHE A 43 -11.59 -3.92 -3.67
N MET A 44 -11.70 -3.03 -4.66
CA MET A 44 -12.42 -1.75 -4.52
C MET A 44 -13.92 -1.95 -4.26
N SER A 45 -14.58 -2.83 -5.01
CA SER A 45 -16.00 -3.13 -4.80
C SER A 45 -16.25 -3.75 -3.41
N PHE A 46 -15.29 -4.50 -2.91
CA PHE A 46 -15.33 -5.11 -1.59
C PHE A 46 -15.19 -4.08 -0.46
N LEU A 47 -14.25 -3.11 -0.57
CA LEU A 47 -14.13 -2.01 0.38
C LEU A 47 -15.38 -1.12 0.39
N ASP A 48 -15.94 -0.83 -0.78
CA ASP A 48 -17.19 -0.06 -0.87
C ASP A 48 -18.34 -0.76 -0.14
N HIS A 49 -18.40 -2.09 -0.25
CA HIS A 49 -19.37 -2.89 0.47
C HIS A 49 -19.20 -2.82 2.00
N ILE A 50 -17.98 -2.87 2.51
CA ILE A 50 -17.70 -2.71 3.95
C ILE A 50 -18.05 -1.28 4.40
N ASN A 51 -17.66 -0.26 3.64
CA ASN A 51 -17.88 1.14 3.99
C ASN A 51 -19.36 1.56 3.96
N THR A 52 -20.19 0.87 3.19
CA THR A 52 -21.63 1.19 3.07
C THR A 52 -22.50 0.44 4.09
N ARG A 53 -21.96 -0.56 4.77
CA ARG A 53 -22.68 -1.27 5.83
C ARG A 53 -22.74 -0.43 7.10
N ALA A 54 -23.93 -0.32 7.68
CA ALA A 54 -24.10 0.17 9.03
C ALA A 54 -23.91 -0.99 10.00
N ASP A 55 -22.84 -1.00 10.77
CA ASP A 55 -22.58 -2.01 11.80
C ASP A 55 -23.73 -2.02 12.84
N ALA A 56 -24.54 -3.03 12.80
CA ALA A 56 -25.68 -3.19 13.72
C ALA A 56 -25.38 -4.20 14.85
N SER A 57 -24.37 -5.08 14.66
CA SER A 57 -24.06 -6.13 15.62
C SER A 57 -22.56 -6.43 15.74
N VAL A 58 -22.14 -7.02 16.87
CA VAL A 58 -20.75 -7.46 17.12
C VAL A 58 -20.29 -8.53 16.12
N ASP A 59 -21.22 -9.35 15.64
CA ASP A 59 -20.88 -10.42 14.70
C ASP A 59 -20.64 -9.86 13.29
N GLU A 60 -21.36 -8.82 12.88
CA GLU A 60 -21.11 -8.07 11.65
C GLU A 60 -19.72 -7.41 11.69
N VAL A 61 -19.37 -6.77 12.80
CA VAL A 61 -18.02 -6.18 13.01
C VAL A 61 -16.91 -7.21 12.84
N ARG A 62 -17.09 -8.42 13.42
CA ARG A 62 -16.10 -9.50 13.28
C ARG A 62 -16.02 -10.03 11.85
N HIS A 63 -17.13 -10.02 11.14
CA HIS A 63 -17.17 -10.43 9.73
C HIS A 63 -16.42 -9.41 8.88
N ASP A 64 -16.73 -8.13 9.02
CA ASP A 64 -16.09 -7.05 8.28
C ASP A 64 -14.58 -6.97 8.54
N ARG A 65 -14.15 -7.26 9.78
CA ARG A 65 -12.72 -7.35 10.10
C ARG A 65 -12.02 -8.50 9.37
N ARG A 66 -12.62 -9.69 9.31
CA ARG A 66 -12.04 -10.83 8.56
C ARG A 66 -11.98 -10.53 7.08
N ASP A 67 -13.04 -9.94 6.56
CA ASP A 67 -13.14 -9.54 5.18
C ASP A 67 -12.08 -8.50 4.84
N PHE A 68 -11.88 -7.52 5.74
CA PHE A 68 -10.82 -6.54 5.62
C PHE A 68 -9.42 -7.19 5.63
N ASP A 69 -9.13 -8.08 6.56
CA ASP A 69 -7.86 -8.80 6.64
C ASP A 69 -7.61 -9.63 5.36
N GLN A 70 -8.64 -10.25 4.81
CA GLN A 70 -8.57 -10.96 3.55
C GLN A 70 -8.26 -10.01 2.39
N SER A 71 -8.86 -8.83 2.39
CA SER A 71 -8.62 -7.80 1.38
C SER A 71 -7.17 -7.30 1.38
N GLN A 72 -6.54 -7.21 2.56
CA GLN A 72 -5.12 -6.83 2.67
C GLN A 72 -4.19 -7.85 1.98
N THR A 73 -4.59 -9.13 1.96
CA THR A 73 -3.83 -10.17 1.23
C THR A 73 -3.84 -9.92 -0.28
N ILE A 74 -4.93 -9.39 -0.82
CA ILE A 74 -5.04 -9.05 -2.25
C ILE A 74 -4.14 -7.87 -2.61
N ILE A 75 -3.99 -6.89 -1.69
CA ILE A 75 -3.17 -5.68 -1.90
C ILE A 75 -1.67 -5.93 -1.68
N GLU A 76 -1.31 -6.92 -0.87
CA GLU A 76 0.07 -7.14 -0.46
C GLU A 76 1.08 -7.26 -1.63
N PRO A 77 0.80 -7.97 -2.74
CA PRO A 77 1.70 -7.99 -3.90
C PRO A 77 1.96 -6.60 -4.50
N TYR A 78 0.95 -5.73 -4.50
CA TYR A 78 1.08 -4.36 -5.02
C TYR A 78 1.86 -3.47 -4.07
N ARG A 79 1.63 -3.62 -2.74
CA ARG A 79 2.40 -2.93 -1.70
C ARG A 79 3.89 -3.29 -1.81
N ARG A 80 4.20 -4.56 -1.95
CA ARG A 80 5.58 -5.03 -2.14
C ARG A 80 6.22 -4.42 -3.39
N ARG A 81 5.50 -4.33 -4.48
CA ARG A 81 5.99 -3.74 -5.72
C ARG A 81 6.23 -2.24 -5.57
N CYS A 82 5.34 -1.52 -4.91
CA CYS A 82 5.54 -0.11 -4.59
C CYS A 82 6.74 0.11 -3.68
N ASN A 83 6.89 -0.73 -2.63
CA ASN A 83 8.05 -0.73 -1.75
C ASN A 83 9.35 -0.95 -2.53
N PHE A 84 9.36 -1.95 -3.41
CA PHE A 84 10.53 -2.25 -4.24
C PHE A 84 10.95 -1.05 -5.06
N ARG A 85 10.05 -0.49 -5.87
CA ARG A 85 10.35 0.64 -6.76
C ARG A 85 10.80 1.88 -6.01
N LEU A 86 10.14 2.19 -4.89
CA LEU A 86 10.49 3.33 -4.07
C LEU A 86 11.87 3.16 -3.43
N ALA A 87 12.12 2.01 -2.80
CA ALA A 87 13.40 1.73 -2.16
C ALA A 87 14.54 1.63 -3.16
N PHE A 88 14.33 0.91 -4.26
CA PHE A 88 15.33 0.73 -5.30
C PHE A 88 15.82 2.05 -5.88
N ARG A 89 14.93 3.01 -6.09
CA ARG A 89 15.26 4.29 -6.73
C ARG A 89 15.83 5.33 -5.78
N HIS A 90 15.50 5.27 -4.49
CA HIS A 90 15.76 6.38 -3.57
C HIS A 90 16.54 6.02 -2.30
N PHE A 91 16.60 4.76 -1.93
CA PHE A 91 17.14 4.35 -0.63
C PHE A 91 18.27 3.32 -0.71
N VAL A 92 18.45 2.67 -1.85
CA VAL A 92 19.38 1.55 -1.98
C VAL A 92 20.42 1.84 -3.06
N ASN A 93 21.66 1.42 -2.83
CA ASN A 93 22.66 1.41 -3.90
C ASN A 93 22.39 0.25 -4.86
N THR A 94 22.08 0.58 -6.09
CA THR A 94 21.63 -0.36 -7.12
C THR A 94 22.63 -0.47 -8.29
N THR A 95 23.90 -0.08 -8.06
CA THR A 95 24.94 -0.08 -9.09
C THR A 95 25.09 -1.48 -9.71
N GLY A 96 24.94 -1.55 -11.02
CA GLY A 96 25.10 -2.80 -11.77
C GLY A 96 23.89 -3.75 -11.75
N VAL A 97 22.76 -3.35 -11.14
CA VAL A 97 21.55 -4.18 -11.05
C VAL A 97 20.44 -3.62 -11.96
N ASN A 98 19.82 -4.49 -12.75
CA ASN A 98 18.70 -4.14 -13.61
C ASN A 98 17.39 -4.13 -12.80
N GLU A 99 16.75 -2.96 -12.66
CA GLU A 99 15.50 -2.78 -11.91
C GLU A 99 14.40 -3.73 -12.37
N GLY A 100 14.12 -3.77 -13.68
CA GLY A 100 13.00 -4.54 -14.22
C GLY A 100 13.18 -6.04 -14.06
N ALA A 101 14.39 -6.56 -14.29
CA ALA A 101 14.68 -7.98 -14.10
C ALA A 101 14.57 -8.39 -12.63
N LEU A 102 15.08 -7.57 -11.72
CA LEU A 102 15.04 -7.86 -10.30
C LEU A 102 13.61 -7.70 -9.74
N GLU A 103 12.85 -6.70 -10.20
CA GLU A 103 11.44 -6.51 -9.84
C GLU A 103 10.59 -7.74 -10.17
N LEU A 104 10.75 -8.31 -11.37
CA LEU A 104 10.03 -9.52 -11.78
C LEU A 104 10.32 -10.71 -10.87
N ARG A 105 11.58 -10.87 -10.45
CA ARG A 105 11.98 -11.94 -9.50
C ARG A 105 11.44 -11.68 -8.10
N TYR A 106 11.46 -10.44 -7.64
CA TYR A 106 10.91 -10.05 -6.35
C TYR A 106 9.40 -10.31 -6.24
N GLN A 107 8.65 -10.15 -7.34
CA GLN A 107 7.21 -10.40 -7.38
C GLN A 107 6.85 -11.88 -7.30
N LYS A 108 7.65 -12.77 -7.87
CA LYS A 108 7.40 -14.21 -7.88
C LYS A 108 7.44 -14.88 -6.49
N GLY A 109 7.91 -14.15 -5.47
CA GLY A 109 7.87 -14.61 -4.09
C GLY A 109 9.16 -15.30 -3.62
N ARG A 110 9.25 -15.49 -2.30
CA ARG A 110 10.44 -15.99 -1.60
C ARG A 110 10.74 -17.48 -1.81
N GLY A 111 9.84 -18.26 -2.43
CA GLY A 111 9.94 -19.74 -2.40
C GLY A 111 10.75 -20.36 -3.52
N GLU A 112 10.55 -19.96 -4.76
CA GLU A 112 11.13 -20.65 -5.92
C GLU A 112 12.08 -19.79 -6.77
N ALA A 113 12.04 -18.46 -6.62
CA ALA A 113 12.73 -17.51 -7.50
C ALA A 113 14.13 -17.09 -7.03
N ASN A 114 14.57 -17.53 -5.85
CA ASN A 114 15.87 -17.10 -5.29
C ASN A 114 17.05 -17.95 -5.75
N SER A 115 16.83 -19.08 -6.44
CA SER A 115 17.90 -19.96 -6.90
C SER A 115 18.83 -19.36 -7.93
N ASP A 116 18.35 -18.33 -8.66
CA ASP A 116 19.06 -17.72 -9.79
C ASP A 116 19.54 -16.28 -9.52
N LEU A 117 19.43 -15.82 -8.26
CA LEU A 117 19.91 -14.49 -7.86
C LEU A 117 21.40 -14.56 -7.50
N ASN A 118 22.16 -13.60 -7.99
CA ASN A 118 23.54 -13.41 -7.54
C ASN A 118 23.60 -12.69 -6.19
N GLU A 119 24.77 -12.71 -5.54
CA GLU A 119 24.96 -12.10 -4.20
C GLU A 119 24.61 -10.61 -4.17
N THR A 120 24.89 -9.87 -5.24
CA THR A 120 24.57 -8.45 -5.35
C THR A 120 23.04 -8.23 -5.37
N GLU A 121 22.32 -9.02 -6.17
CA GLU A 121 20.86 -8.97 -6.26
C GLU A 121 20.20 -9.33 -4.92
N ILE A 122 20.70 -10.35 -4.23
CA ILE A 122 20.26 -10.74 -2.88
C ILE A 122 20.46 -9.58 -1.90
N GLY A 123 21.65 -8.96 -1.93
CA GLY A 123 21.96 -7.80 -1.09
C GLY A 123 21.05 -6.61 -1.35
N VAL A 124 20.75 -6.32 -2.61
CA VAL A 124 19.82 -5.26 -3.00
C VAL A 124 18.41 -5.56 -2.51
N LEU A 125 17.91 -6.78 -2.65
CA LEU A 125 16.58 -7.16 -2.16
C LEU A 125 16.47 -7.04 -0.64
N ALA A 126 17.51 -7.48 0.09
CA ALA A 126 17.55 -7.34 1.55
C ALA A 126 17.55 -5.86 1.97
N ALA A 127 18.29 -5.00 1.26
CA ALA A 127 18.32 -3.57 1.50
C ALA A 127 16.98 -2.88 1.18
N VAL A 128 16.27 -3.32 0.13
CA VAL A 128 14.92 -2.86 -0.21
C VAL A 128 13.94 -3.17 0.93
N GLU A 129 13.94 -4.40 1.44
CA GLU A 129 13.08 -4.79 2.55
C GLU A 129 13.42 -4.01 3.83
N ALA A 130 14.70 -3.86 4.13
CA ALA A 130 15.15 -3.09 5.28
C ALA A 130 14.76 -1.61 5.19
N ALA A 131 14.88 -0.99 4.02
CA ALA A 131 14.45 0.38 3.79
C ALA A 131 12.93 0.54 3.97
N ALA A 132 12.13 -0.36 3.41
CA ALA A 132 10.68 -0.34 3.55
C ALA A 132 10.24 -0.47 5.02
N ALA A 133 10.87 -1.36 5.79
CA ALA A 133 10.60 -1.54 7.21
C ALA A 133 11.04 -0.33 8.05
N THR A 134 12.26 0.18 7.80
CA THR A 134 12.84 1.30 8.57
C THR A 134 12.06 2.59 8.36
N HIS A 135 11.74 2.91 7.11
CA HIS A 135 11.04 4.14 6.76
C HIS A 135 9.52 4.00 6.85
N ARG A 136 8.98 2.79 7.03
CA ARG A 136 7.55 2.50 7.15
C ARG A 136 6.76 3.15 6.01
N PHE A 137 7.12 2.85 4.76
CA PHE A 137 6.50 3.44 3.57
C PHE A 137 4.98 3.41 3.63
N PHE A 138 4.36 4.50 3.19
CA PHE A 138 2.92 4.69 3.22
C PHE A 138 2.41 5.05 1.81
N HIS A 139 1.79 4.10 1.16
CA HIS A 139 1.31 4.27 -0.21
C HIS A 139 -0.15 4.72 -0.19
N TRP A 140 -0.41 6.01 -0.17
CA TRP A 140 -1.73 6.60 -0.03
C TRP A 140 -2.82 5.95 -0.89
N GLU A 141 -2.51 5.67 -2.16
CA GLU A 141 -3.45 5.04 -3.11
C GLU A 141 -3.77 3.57 -2.78
N LEU A 142 -2.94 2.89 -1.97
CA LEU A 142 -3.17 1.52 -1.47
C LEU A 142 -3.83 1.50 -0.09
N GLU A 143 -3.51 2.49 0.74
CA GLU A 143 -4.03 2.55 2.10
C GLU A 143 -5.47 3.11 2.14
N PHE A 144 -5.80 4.02 1.21
CA PHE A 144 -7.12 4.63 1.04
C PHE A 144 -7.55 4.64 -0.43
N PRO A 145 -7.69 3.47 -1.04
CA PRO A 145 -7.96 3.38 -2.47
C PRO A 145 -9.29 4.04 -2.86
N GLU A 146 -10.27 4.05 -1.98
CA GLU A 146 -11.59 4.69 -2.18
C GLU A 146 -11.50 6.21 -2.41
N ALA A 147 -10.46 6.87 -1.90
CA ALA A 147 -10.23 8.29 -2.17
C ALA A 147 -9.71 8.54 -3.61
N PHE A 148 -9.12 7.55 -4.24
CA PHE A 148 -8.44 7.70 -5.53
C PHE A 148 -9.12 6.97 -6.68
N TYR A 149 -9.87 5.91 -6.39
CA TYR A 149 -10.45 5.02 -7.40
C TYR A 149 -11.94 4.79 -7.16
N ALA A 150 -12.63 4.46 -8.23
CA ALA A 150 -13.98 3.92 -8.26
C ALA A 150 -13.96 2.62 -9.08
N GLU A 151 -15.07 1.91 -9.17
CA GLU A 151 -15.18 0.68 -9.98
C GLU A 151 -14.80 0.92 -11.46
N SER A 152 -15.08 2.12 -11.98
CA SER A 152 -14.75 2.51 -13.35
C SER A 152 -13.25 2.81 -13.58
N GLY A 153 -12.45 2.91 -12.51
CA GLY A 153 -11.04 3.27 -12.56
C GLY A 153 -10.68 4.45 -11.67
N ARG A 154 -9.62 5.17 -12.01
CA ARG A 154 -9.19 6.36 -11.25
C ARG A 154 -10.24 7.46 -11.36
N ARG A 155 -10.58 8.07 -10.21
CA ARG A 155 -11.51 9.20 -10.15
C ARG A 155 -10.91 10.43 -10.83
N ASP A 156 -11.72 11.25 -11.47
CA ASP A 156 -11.27 12.54 -12.06
C ASP A 156 -10.72 13.48 -10.99
N ASN A 157 -11.36 13.55 -9.83
CA ASN A 157 -10.94 14.30 -8.65
C ASN A 157 -10.28 13.37 -7.61
N ALA A 158 -9.33 12.52 -8.05
CA ALA A 158 -8.69 11.54 -7.18
C ALA A 158 -7.87 12.22 -6.08
N GLY A 159 -8.17 11.90 -4.82
CA GLY A 159 -7.51 12.41 -3.63
C GLY A 159 -8.48 12.69 -2.50
N PHE A 160 -7.97 13.33 -1.46
CA PHE A 160 -8.76 13.78 -0.31
C PHE A 160 -9.23 15.23 -0.53
N ASP A 161 -10.43 15.56 -0.08
CA ASP A 161 -10.93 16.94 -0.10
C ASP A 161 -10.16 17.84 0.87
N ALA A 162 -9.67 17.28 1.96
CA ALA A 162 -8.83 17.98 2.93
C ALA A 162 -7.87 17.02 3.63
N VAL A 163 -6.68 17.51 3.98
CA VAL A 163 -5.70 16.81 4.82
C VAL A 163 -5.39 17.69 6.01
N VAL A 164 -5.66 17.17 7.21
CA VAL A 164 -5.36 17.87 8.47
C VAL A 164 -4.29 17.10 9.21
N GLY A 165 -3.25 17.79 9.66
CA GLY A 165 -2.13 17.17 10.35
C GLY A 165 -1.50 18.12 11.37
N ASN A 166 -0.77 17.54 12.29
CA ASN A 166 0.12 18.28 13.20
C ASN A 166 1.57 17.97 12.84
N PRO A 167 2.18 18.75 11.92
CA PRO A 167 3.56 18.50 11.52
C PRO A 167 4.52 18.76 12.69
N PRO A 168 5.67 18.06 12.75
CA PRO A 168 6.67 18.29 13.78
C PRO A 168 7.19 19.73 13.70
N TRP A 169 7.26 20.40 14.84
CA TRP A 169 7.73 21.77 14.99
C TRP A 169 9.26 21.81 15.12
N GLU A 170 10.01 21.20 14.23
CA GLU A 170 11.47 21.34 14.23
C GLU A 170 11.89 22.60 13.50
N ARG A 171 12.64 23.45 14.19
CA ARG A 171 13.35 24.56 13.54
C ARG A 171 14.43 23.95 12.65
N MET A 172 14.29 24.06 11.35
CA MET A 172 15.42 23.84 10.44
C MET A 172 16.49 24.88 10.78
N LYS A 173 17.55 24.45 11.44
CA LYS A 173 18.79 25.25 11.51
C LYS A 173 19.49 25.07 10.18
N LEU A 174 19.55 26.11 9.36
CA LEU A 174 20.51 26.19 8.27
C LEU A 174 21.89 26.02 8.91
N GLN A 175 22.60 24.97 8.57
CA GLN A 175 24.00 24.83 8.87
C GLN A 175 24.74 25.72 7.84
N ASP A 176 25.43 26.76 8.34
CA ASP A 176 26.34 27.60 7.56
C ASP A 176 27.57 26.81 7.11
#